data_8b4f470db13ec837f04f7c9815664457
#
_entry.id   8b4f470db13ec837f04f7c9815664457
#
_cell.length_a   1.000
_cell.length_b   1.000
_cell.length_c   1.000
_cell.angle_alpha   90.00
_cell.angle_beta   90.00
_cell.angle_gamma   90.00
#
_symmetry.space_group_name_H-M   'P 1'
#
loop_
_entity.id
_entity.type
_entity.pdbx_description
1 polymer ?
#
loop_
_entity_poly.entity_id
_entity_poly.type
_entity_poly.pdbx_seq_one_letter_code
_entity_poly.pdbx_strand_id
1 'polypeptide(L)' 'TIEDPVEQTIDGIVQVSVNEKADITYANSFKAILRCDPDVIMIGEIRDSLTAKHVIQASLSGHLILSTMHAK' A
#
# COMPACT_ATOMS: atom_id res chain seq x y z
N THR A 1 -2.84 -4.26 -4.35
CA THR A 1 -2.58 -2.82 -4.41
C THR A 1 -3.31 -2.07 -3.30
N ILE A 2 -2.80 -0.91 -2.96
CA ILE A 2 -3.48 0.02 -2.07
C ILE A 2 -3.67 1.34 -2.83
N GLU A 3 -4.91 1.75 -3.00
CA GLU A 3 -5.26 2.88 -3.85
C GLU A 3 -6.25 3.82 -3.13
N ASP A 4 -6.29 5.07 -3.50
CA ASP A 4 -7.21 6.06 -2.95
C ASP A 4 -7.94 6.81 -4.06
N PRO A 5 -9.10 6.30 -4.48
CA PRO A 5 -9.65 4.95 -4.31
C PRO A 5 -9.26 4.01 -5.46
N VAL A 6 -9.72 2.78 -5.40
CA VAL A 6 -9.62 1.86 -6.54
C VAL A 6 -10.53 2.38 -7.66
N GLU A 7 -9.94 2.71 -8.80
CA GLU A 7 -10.68 3.26 -9.93
C GLU A 7 -11.06 2.20 -10.96
N GLN A 8 -10.26 1.16 -11.07
CA GLN A 8 -10.47 0.10 -12.05
C GLN A 8 -10.21 -1.26 -11.40
N THR A 9 -11.19 -2.15 -11.45
CA THR A 9 -11.05 -3.50 -10.92
C THR A 9 -10.26 -4.37 -11.89
N ILE A 10 -9.24 -5.04 -11.38
CA ILE A 10 -8.36 -5.92 -12.16
C ILE A 10 -8.42 -7.32 -11.56
N ASP A 11 -8.80 -8.30 -12.38
CA ASP A 11 -8.87 -9.70 -11.94
C ASP A 11 -7.49 -10.23 -11.56
N GLY A 12 -7.43 -11.02 -10.50
CA GLY A 12 -6.20 -11.64 -10.03
C GLY A 12 -5.34 -10.74 -9.14
N ILE A 13 -5.78 -9.52 -8.87
CA ILE A 13 -5.08 -8.57 -8.00
C ILE A 13 -5.95 -8.25 -6.79
N VAL A 14 -5.35 -8.35 -5.60
CA VAL A 14 -6.01 -7.88 -4.38
C VAL A 14 -5.90 -6.36 -4.35
N GLN A 15 -7.03 -5.68 -4.33
CA GLN A 15 -7.11 -4.22 -4.36
C GLN A 15 -7.80 -3.69 -3.12
N VAL A 16 -7.20 -2.71 -2.46
CA VAL A 16 -7.74 -2.09 -1.25
C VAL A 16 -7.90 -0.60 -1.49
N SER A 17 -9.11 -0.08 -1.25
CA SER A 17 -9.38 1.36 -1.29
C SER A 17 -9.16 1.98 0.09
N VAL A 18 -8.43 3.07 0.14
CA VAL A 18 -8.26 3.85 1.36
C VAL A 18 -9.60 4.48 1.74
N ASN A 19 -9.96 4.42 3.01
CA ASN A 19 -11.18 5.02 3.54
C ASN A 19 -10.91 5.48 4.99
N GLU A 20 -10.56 6.73 5.14
CA GLU A 20 -10.19 7.29 6.45
C GLU A 20 -11.33 7.23 7.46
N LYS A 21 -12.58 7.37 7.02
CA LYS A 21 -13.74 7.28 7.90
C LYS A 21 -13.91 5.90 8.53
N ALA A 22 -13.50 4.86 7.80
CA ALA A 22 -13.52 3.48 8.28
C ALA A 22 -12.17 3.05 8.84
N ASP A 23 -11.25 3.98 9.07
CA ASP A 23 -9.88 3.75 9.55
C ASP A 23 -9.07 2.84 8.61
N ILE A 24 -9.40 2.84 7.33
CA ILE A 24 -8.64 2.14 6.30
C ILE A 24 -7.65 3.14 5.70
N THR A 25 -6.46 3.18 6.26
CA THR A 25 -5.39 4.08 5.84
C THR A 25 -4.36 3.33 5.00
N TYR A 26 -3.43 4.05 4.37
CA TYR A 26 -2.31 3.40 3.69
C TYR A 26 -1.51 2.52 4.65
N ALA A 27 -1.21 3.02 5.85
CA ALA A 27 -0.42 2.27 6.82
C ALA A 27 -1.14 1.00 7.30
N ASN A 28 -2.43 1.10 7.67
CA ASN A 28 -3.20 -0.04 8.14
C ASN A 28 -3.41 -1.08 7.04
N SER A 29 -3.70 -0.63 5.82
CA SER A 29 -3.87 -1.50 4.66
C SER A 29 -2.57 -2.23 4.31
N PHE A 30 -1.44 -1.54 4.40
CA PHE A 30 -0.14 -2.11 4.13
C PHE A 30 0.17 -3.27 5.08
N LYS A 31 -0.11 -3.09 6.37
CA LYS A 31 0.06 -4.17 7.35
C LYS A 31 -0.81 -5.38 7.03
N ALA A 32 -2.06 -5.15 6.64
CA ALA A 32 -2.97 -6.24 6.30
C ALA A 32 -2.49 -6.99 5.05
N ILE A 33 -1.99 -6.27 4.05
CA ILE A 33 -1.49 -6.87 2.81
C ILE A 33 -0.24 -7.71 3.08
N LEU A 34 0.65 -7.28 3.97
CA LEU A 34 1.85 -8.06 4.30
C LEU A 34 1.51 -9.45 4.85
N ARG A 35 0.36 -9.59 5.52
CA ARG A 35 -0.11 -10.88 6.04
C ARG A 35 -0.53 -11.85 4.94
N CYS A 36 -0.80 -11.35 3.73
CA CYS A 36 -1.15 -12.17 2.58
C CYS A 36 0.07 -12.75 1.86
N ASP A 37 1.26 -12.47 2.37
CA ASP A 37 2.55 -12.91 1.81
C ASP A 37 2.69 -12.58 0.32
N PRO A 38 2.57 -11.30 -0.06
CA PRO A 38 2.65 -10.91 -1.47
C PRO A 38 4.10 -10.88 -1.97
N ASP A 39 4.29 -11.12 -3.26
CA ASP A 39 5.60 -10.94 -3.90
C ASP A 39 5.83 -9.49 -4.32
N VAL A 40 4.77 -8.83 -4.80
CA VAL A 40 4.83 -7.45 -5.28
C VAL A 40 3.70 -6.65 -4.65
N ILE A 41 4.04 -5.49 -4.11
CA ILE A 41 3.07 -4.57 -3.50
C ILE A 41 3.10 -3.27 -4.29
N MET A 42 1.92 -2.80 -4.71
CA MET A 42 1.77 -1.49 -5.33
C MET A 42 0.99 -0.58 -4.40
N ILE A 43 1.55 0.56 -4.07
CA ILE A 43 0.92 1.58 -3.23
C ILE A 43 0.74 2.82 -4.09
N GLY A 44 -0.48 3.37 -4.12
CA GLY A 44 -0.79 4.52 -4.94
C GLY A 44 0.14 5.70 -4.72
N GLU A 45 0.40 6.02 -3.45
CA GLU A 45 1.39 7.04 -3.09
C GLU A 45 1.82 6.90 -1.64
N ILE A 46 2.99 7.46 -1.33
CA ILE A 46 3.48 7.57 0.04
C ILE A 46 3.25 9.02 0.48
N ARG A 47 2.35 9.19 1.47
CA ARG A 47 1.95 10.52 1.95
C ARG A 47 2.57 10.91 3.29
N ASP A 48 2.89 9.95 4.13
CA ASP A 48 3.34 10.20 5.49
C ASP A 48 4.54 9.35 5.87
N SER A 49 5.17 9.72 6.99
CA SER A 49 6.37 9.04 7.45
C SER A 49 6.10 7.63 7.96
N LEU A 50 4.91 7.38 8.48
CA LEU A 50 4.55 6.04 8.97
C LEU A 50 4.46 5.04 7.80
N THR A 51 3.79 5.44 6.71
CA THR A 51 3.72 4.61 5.50
C THR A 51 5.12 4.39 4.91
N ALA A 52 5.93 5.45 4.83
CA ALA A 52 7.30 5.34 4.33
C ALA A 52 8.13 4.36 5.16
N LYS A 53 7.99 4.40 6.47
CA LYS A 53 8.69 3.48 7.37
C LYS A 53 8.30 2.04 7.11
N HIS A 54 7.01 1.76 6.96
CA HIS A 54 6.53 0.41 6.65
C HIS A 54 7.03 -0.07 5.29
N VAL A 55 7.06 0.79 4.29
CA VAL A 55 7.55 0.48 2.95
C VAL A 55 9.02 0.08 3.01
N ILE A 56 9.84 0.85 3.73
CA ILE A 56 11.27 0.54 3.88
C ILE A 56 11.46 -0.81 4.56
N GLN A 57 10.74 -1.08 5.63
CA GLN A 57 10.84 -2.34 6.35
C GLN A 57 10.45 -3.54 5.46
N ALA A 58 9.40 -3.40 4.67
CA ALA A 58 8.96 -4.45 3.77
C ALA A 58 9.97 -4.71 2.66
N SER A 59 10.59 -3.65 2.12
CA SER A 59 11.63 -3.77 1.10
C SER A 59 12.81 -4.59 1.62
N LEU A 60 13.21 -4.33 2.86
CA LEU A 60 14.29 -5.07 3.51
C LEU A 60 13.94 -6.54 3.75
N SER A 61 12.65 -6.86 3.82
CA SER A 61 12.16 -8.24 3.98
C SER A 61 12.00 -8.98 2.66
N GLY A 62 12.41 -8.40 1.54
CA GLY A 62 12.43 -9.08 0.24
C GLY A 62 11.21 -8.87 -0.63
N HIS A 63 10.34 -7.92 -0.30
CA HIS A 63 9.19 -7.58 -1.14
C HIS A 63 9.55 -6.52 -2.16
N LEU A 64 9.05 -6.65 -3.39
CA LEU A 64 9.15 -5.58 -4.38
C LEU A 64 7.98 -4.61 -4.17
N ILE A 65 8.30 -3.33 -3.99
CA ILE A 65 7.30 -2.30 -3.74
C ILE A 65 7.39 -1.24 -4.82
N LEU A 66 6.24 -0.96 -5.45
CA LEU A 66 6.08 0.09 -6.45
C LEU A 66 5.19 1.18 -5.85
N SER A 67 5.63 2.42 -5.93
CA SER A 67 4.86 3.53 -5.37
C SER A 67 5.25 4.84 -6.04
N THR A 68 4.45 5.87 -5.77
CA THR A 68 4.76 7.24 -6.13
C THR A 68 4.90 8.09 -4.88
N MET A 69 5.61 9.21 -5.01
CA MET A 69 5.81 10.14 -3.90
C MET A 69 5.75 11.56 -4.44
N HIS A 70 4.94 12.39 -3.79
CA HIS A 70 4.85 13.81 -4.14
C HIS A 70 5.77 14.63 -3.24
N ALA A 71 6.76 15.28 -3.83
CA ALA A 71 7.65 16.20 -3.11
C ALA A 71 7.02 17.59 -3.12
N LYS A 72 7.05 18.24 -1.98
CA LYS A 72 6.56 19.62 -1.85
C LYS A 72 7.74 20.55 -1.57
#